data_787b353b3df52d3ac34efc57fee49b00
#
_entry.id   787b353b3df52d3ac34efc57fee49b00
#
_cell.length_a   1.000
_cell.length_b   1.000
_cell.length_c   1.000
_cell.angle_alpha   90.00
_cell.angle_beta   90.00
_cell.angle_gamma   90.00
#
_symmetry.space_group_name_H-M   'P 1'
#
loop_
_entity.id
_entity.type
_entity.pdbx_description
1 polymer ?
#
loop_
_entity_poly.entity_id
_entity_poly.type
_entity_poly.pdbx_seq_one_letter_code
_entity_poly.pdbx_strand_id
1 'polypeptide(L)'
;MQLVTDPAIKEALQLLLAQSLGAAVGLERRLRGHPAGIHTNALVALGSGAFVVSGLTLGGDISRVAAQVVTGSGFICAGVILHRGADIRGLNTAATLWCTSATGVLAACDRPLLACLVASVTLLTNIVLHYVEHVLIKNNPIKVA
;
A
#
# COMPACT_ATOMS: atom_id res chain seq x y z
N MET A 1 22.31 1.43 24.32
CA MET A 1 21.56 2.60 23.84
C MET A 1 22.19 3.26 22.61
N GLN A 2 23.40 2.86 22.18
CA GLN A 2 24.08 3.35 20.97
C GLN A 2 23.65 2.65 19.67
N LEU A 3 23.06 1.46 19.72
CA LEU A 3 22.63 0.70 18.54
C LEU A 3 21.48 1.34 17.74
N VAL A 4 20.65 2.18 18.36
CA VAL A 4 19.50 2.84 17.68
C VAL A 4 19.92 4.13 16.98
N THR A 5 21.13 4.64 17.24
CA THR A 5 21.69 5.85 16.59
C THR A 5 22.45 5.56 15.31
N ASP A 6 22.69 4.29 14.98
CA ASP A 6 23.30 3.92 13.70
C ASP A 6 22.28 4.17 12.56
N PRO A 7 22.62 5.02 11.57
CA PRO A 7 21.72 5.33 10.47
C PRO A 7 21.29 4.07 9.69
N ALA A 8 22.16 3.10 9.53
CA ALA A 8 21.86 1.85 8.82
C ALA A 8 20.81 1.02 9.57
N ILE A 9 20.87 0.97 10.91
CA ILE A 9 19.88 0.25 11.72
C ILE A 9 18.52 0.95 11.65
N LYS A 10 18.52 2.29 11.70
CA LYS A 10 17.30 3.09 11.56
C LYS A 10 16.62 2.83 10.21
N GLU A 11 17.37 2.88 9.11
CA GLU A 11 16.88 2.59 7.76
C GLU A 11 16.31 1.18 7.65
N ALA A 12 17.02 0.18 8.20
CA ALA A 12 16.55 -1.20 8.24
C ALA A 12 15.22 -1.33 8.99
N LEU A 13 15.07 -0.66 10.13
CA LEU A 13 13.83 -0.65 10.91
C LEU A 13 12.67 0.01 10.15
N GLN A 14 12.94 1.10 9.44
CA GLN A 14 11.95 1.78 8.59
C GLN A 14 11.45 0.85 7.47
N LEU A 15 12.36 0.13 6.81
CA LEU A 15 12.01 -0.83 5.75
C LEU A 15 11.26 -2.04 6.29
N LEU A 16 11.64 -2.56 7.46
CA LEU A 16 10.91 -3.63 8.14
C LEU A 16 9.51 -3.19 8.55
N LEU A 17 9.35 -1.96 9.04
CA LEU A 17 8.05 -1.38 9.34
C LEU A 17 7.19 -1.27 8.08
N ALA A 18 7.74 -0.71 7.00
CA ALA A 18 7.05 -0.60 5.72
C ALA A 18 6.54 -1.97 5.24
N GLN A 19 7.43 -2.97 5.22
CA GLN A 19 7.09 -4.33 4.81
C GLN A 19 6.02 -4.96 5.69
N SER A 20 6.12 -4.80 7.01
CA SER A 20 5.18 -5.37 7.97
C SER A 20 3.78 -4.77 7.82
N LEU A 21 3.68 -3.45 7.65
CA LEU A 21 2.42 -2.76 7.41
C LEU A 21 1.80 -3.18 6.07
N GLY A 22 2.62 -3.27 5.01
CA GLY A 22 2.17 -3.79 3.72
C GLY A 22 1.70 -5.23 3.80
N ALA A 23 2.40 -6.10 4.55
CA ALA A 23 1.99 -7.47 4.78
C ALA A 23 0.65 -7.56 5.53
N ALA A 24 0.42 -6.70 6.53
CA ALA A 24 -0.83 -6.63 7.28
C ALA A 24 -2.02 -6.26 6.37
N VAL A 25 -1.86 -5.24 5.51
CA VAL A 25 -2.87 -4.88 4.50
C VAL A 25 -3.09 -6.05 3.53
N GLY A 26 -2.01 -6.68 3.06
CA GLY A 26 -2.07 -7.80 2.14
C GLY A 26 -2.68 -9.07 2.72
N LEU A 27 -2.58 -9.27 4.04
CA LEU A 27 -3.21 -10.40 4.75
C LEU A 27 -4.73 -10.30 4.67
N GLU A 28 -5.30 -9.14 4.94
CA GLU A 28 -6.73 -8.88 4.79
C GLU A 28 -7.18 -9.17 3.35
N ARG A 29 -6.44 -8.67 2.34
CA ARG A 29 -6.73 -8.91 0.93
C ARG A 29 -6.69 -10.40 0.58
N ARG A 30 -5.71 -11.13 1.10
CA ARG A 30 -5.58 -12.58 0.89
C ARG A 30 -6.73 -13.37 1.51
N LEU A 31 -7.12 -13.03 2.74
CA LEU A 31 -8.23 -13.69 3.45
C LEU A 31 -9.57 -13.51 2.72
N ARG A 32 -9.71 -12.41 1.95
CA ARG A 32 -10.91 -12.12 1.15
C ARG A 32 -10.81 -12.58 -0.31
N GLY A 33 -9.77 -13.32 -0.68
CA GLY A 33 -9.63 -13.90 -2.03
C GLY A 33 -9.25 -12.90 -3.12
N HIS A 34 -8.74 -11.70 -2.76
CA HIS A 34 -8.28 -10.73 -3.74
C HIS A 34 -6.91 -11.11 -4.34
N PRO A 35 -6.63 -10.77 -5.62
CA PRO A 35 -5.42 -11.21 -6.32
C PRO A 35 -4.12 -10.64 -5.74
N ALA A 36 -4.10 -9.38 -5.30
CA ALA A 36 -2.94 -8.76 -4.65
C ALA A 36 -2.98 -9.02 -3.14
N GLY A 37 -2.37 -10.13 -2.71
CA GLY A 37 -2.31 -10.56 -1.32
C GLY A 37 -1.08 -10.07 -0.56
N ILE A 38 -0.64 -10.88 0.43
CA ILE A 38 0.45 -10.55 1.37
C ILE A 38 1.74 -10.18 0.65
N HIS A 39 2.22 -11.04 -0.27
CA HIS A 39 3.49 -10.83 -0.97
C HIS A 39 3.50 -9.52 -1.76
N THR A 40 2.44 -9.28 -2.55
CA THR A 40 2.37 -8.09 -3.40
C THR A 40 2.37 -6.81 -2.59
N ASN A 41 1.52 -6.72 -1.54
CA ASN A 41 1.45 -5.53 -0.70
C ASN A 41 2.75 -5.33 0.11
N ALA A 42 3.33 -6.39 0.68
CA ALA A 42 4.60 -6.31 1.40
C ALA A 42 5.74 -5.80 0.52
N LEU A 43 5.84 -6.32 -0.71
CA LEU A 43 6.88 -5.91 -1.66
C LEU A 43 6.67 -4.49 -2.19
N VAL A 44 5.43 -4.07 -2.43
CA VAL A 44 5.12 -2.70 -2.85
C VAL A 44 5.52 -1.70 -1.75
N ALA A 45 5.17 -1.96 -0.49
CA ALA A 45 5.56 -1.09 0.63
C ALA A 45 7.07 -1.05 0.83
N LEU A 46 7.72 -2.23 0.83
CA LEU A 46 9.18 -2.35 0.95
C LEU A 46 9.89 -1.61 -0.18
N GLY A 47 9.51 -1.85 -1.44
CA GLY A 47 10.14 -1.23 -2.60
C GLY A 47 9.98 0.29 -2.61
N SER A 48 8.77 0.78 -2.29
CA SER A 48 8.51 2.22 -2.16
C SER A 48 9.37 2.87 -1.09
N GLY A 49 9.50 2.22 0.07
CA GLY A 49 10.38 2.68 1.15
C GLY A 49 11.86 2.63 0.75
N ALA A 50 12.31 1.56 0.09
CA ALA A 50 13.69 1.41 -0.33
C ALA A 50 14.13 2.48 -1.34
N PHE A 51 13.27 2.87 -2.28
CA PHE A 51 13.57 3.96 -3.20
C PHE A 51 13.74 5.30 -2.46
N VAL A 52 12.91 5.56 -1.46
CA VAL A 52 13.01 6.79 -0.63
C VAL A 52 14.30 6.77 0.19
N VAL A 53 14.63 5.66 0.88
CA VAL A 53 15.88 5.50 1.62
C VAL A 53 17.08 5.72 0.71
N SER A 54 17.09 5.11 -0.48
CA SER A 54 18.17 5.30 -1.46
C SER A 54 18.31 6.77 -1.88
N GLY A 55 17.19 7.47 -2.09
CA GLY A 55 17.20 8.90 -2.41
C GLY A 55 17.80 9.75 -1.30
N LEU A 56 17.48 9.43 -0.04
CA LEU A 56 18.05 10.09 1.15
C LEU A 56 19.55 9.87 1.26
N THR A 57 20.01 8.61 1.12
CA THR A 57 21.41 8.22 1.25
C THR A 57 22.28 8.85 0.16
N LEU A 58 21.75 9.00 -1.06
CA LEU A 58 22.44 9.62 -2.19
C LEU A 58 22.37 11.16 -2.19
N GLY A 59 21.77 11.80 -1.18
CA GLY A 59 21.63 13.26 -1.10
C GLY A 59 20.65 13.85 -2.13
N GLY A 60 19.72 13.02 -2.63
CA GLY A 60 18.72 13.44 -3.61
C GLY A 60 17.54 14.18 -2.99
N ASP A 61 16.74 14.82 -3.85
CA ASP A 61 15.48 15.46 -3.47
C ASP A 61 14.42 14.39 -3.20
N ILE A 62 14.03 14.27 -1.93
CA ILE A 62 13.03 13.28 -1.47
C ILE A 62 11.69 13.50 -2.14
N SER A 63 11.27 14.75 -2.35
CA SER A 63 9.98 15.05 -2.98
C SER A 63 9.93 14.56 -4.41
N ARG A 64 11.04 14.66 -5.13
CA ARG A 64 11.19 14.14 -6.49
C ARG A 64 11.18 12.61 -6.51
N VAL A 65 11.87 11.96 -5.59
CA VAL A 65 11.86 10.49 -5.48
C VAL A 65 10.45 10.00 -5.14
N ALA A 66 9.79 10.61 -4.16
CA ALA A 66 8.42 10.26 -3.79
C ALA A 66 7.44 10.43 -4.95
N ALA A 67 7.55 11.50 -5.74
CA ALA A 67 6.74 11.70 -6.94
C ALA A 67 6.96 10.59 -7.99
N GLN A 68 8.19 10.11 -8.16
CA GLN A 68 8.49 8.99 -9.05
C GLN A 68 7.96 7.66 -8.52
N VAL A 69 7.97 7.44 -7.20
CA VAL A 69 7.35 6.27 -6.56
C VAL A 69 5.84 6.26 -6.83
N VAL A 70 5.16 7.42 -6.71
CA VAL A 70 3.73 7.55 -7.03
C VAL A 70 3.46 7.18 -8.48
N THR A 71 4.28 7.68 -9.42
CA THR A 71 4.16 7.37 -10.85
C THR A 71 4.41 5.89 -11.13
N GLY A 72 5.49 5.32 -10.56
CA GLY A 72 5.86 3.91 -10.74
C GLY A 72 4.83 2.94 -10.13
N SER A 73 4.28 3.27 -8.96
CA SER A 73 3.21 2.47 -8.36
C SER A 73 1.94 2.47 -9.21
N GLY A 74 1.67 3.57 -9.93
CA GLY A 74 0.57 3.65 -10.90
C GLY A 74 0.66 2.60 -12.01
N PHE A 75 1.87 2.28 -12.48
CA PHE A 75 2.09 1.21 -13.46
C PHE A 75 1.72 -0.17 -12.92
N ILE A 76 2.12 -0.48 -11.67
CA ILE A 76 1.74 -1.73 -10.99
C ILE A 76 0.22 -1.79 -10.81
N CYS A 77 -0.38 -0.67 -10.39
CA CYS A 77 -1.82 -0.54 -10.21
C CYS A 77 -2.59 -0.78 -11.51
N ALA A 78 -2.11 -0.23 -12.63
CA ALA A 78 -2.70 -0.45 -13.94
C ALA A 78 -2.65 -1.94 -14.36
N GLY A 79 -1.57 -2.64 -13.99
CA GLY A 79 -1.40 -4.06 -14.28
C GLY A 79 -2.40 -4.99 -13.58
N VAL A 80 -3.04 -4.56 -12.49
CA VAL A 80 -4.05 -5.36 -11.79
C VAL A 80 -5.49 -5.04 -12.22
N ILE A 81 -5.69 -4.00 -13.03
CA ILE A 81 -7.00 -3.63 -13.57
C ILE A 81 -7.25 -4.44 -14.84
N LEU A 82 -8.29 -5.25 -14.82
CA LEU A 82 -8.67 -6.13 -15.92
C LEU A 82 -9.99 -5.65 -16.55
N HIS A 83 -9.99 -5.52 -17.87
CA HIS A 83 -11.17 -5.25 -18.67
C HIS A 83 -11.65 -6.55 -19.31
N ARG A 84 -12.92 -6.92 -19.10
CA ARG A 84 -13.59 -8.03 -19.78
C ARG A 84 -14.90 -7.53 -20.38
N GLY A 85 -14.82 -7.02 -21.60
CA GLY A 85 -15.96 -6.34 -22.22
C GLY A 85 -16.30 -5.05 -21.45
N ALA A 86 -17.55 -4.93 -20.98
CA ALA A 86 -18.00 -3.81 -20.15
C ALA A 86 -17.66 -3.95 -18.64
N ASP A 87 -17.14 -5.11 -18.21
CA ASP A 87 -16.83 -5.38 -16.79
C ASP A 87 -15.38 -4.97 -16.50
N ILE A 88 -15.19 -4.08 -15.52
CA ILE A 88 -13.89 -3.59 -15.04
C ILE A 88 -13.67 -4.14 -13.64
N ARG A 89 -12.61 -4.94 -13.46
CA ARG A 89 -12.23 -5.54 -12.18
C ARG A 89 -10.86 -5.06 -11.72
N GLY A 90 -10.63 -5.08 -10.41
CA GLY A 90 -9.32 -4.78 -9.82
C GLY A 90 -9.14 -3.33 -9.39
N LEU A 91 -10.12 -2.43 -9.58
CA LEU A 91 -10.02 -1.02 -9.18
C LEU A 91 -9.73 -0.85 -7.69
N ASN A 92 -10.45 -1.55 -6.82
CA ASN A 92 -10.21 -1.52 -5.37
C ASN A 92 -8.84 -2.11 -5.01
N THR A 93 -8.41 -3.16 -5.71
CA THR A 93 -7.07 -3.73 -5.54
C THR A 93 -5.98 -2.74 -5.92
N ALA A 94 -6.14 -2.04 -7.04
CA ALA A 94 -5.22 -0.99 -7.49
C ALA A 94 -5.14 0.16 -6.47
N ALA A 95 -6.27 0.65 -5.99
CA ALA A 95 -6.33 1.69 -4.97
C ALA A 95 -5.65 1.25 -3.66
N THR A 96 -5.86 -0.01 -3.22
CA THR A 96 -5.20 -0.56 -2.04
C THR A 96 -3.67 -0.60 -2.21
N LEU A 97 -3.16 -1.06 -3.36
CA LEU A 97 -1.72 -1.08 -3.66
C LEU A 97 -1.11 0.32 -3.66
N TRP A 98 -1.86 1.30 -4.17
CA TRP A 98 -1.42 2.70 -4.18
C TRP A 98 -1.29 3.27 -2.76
N CYS A 99 -2.26 3.00 -1.87
CA CYS A 99 -2.18 3.35 -0.45
C CYS A 99 -1.04 2.60 0.27
N THR A 100 -0.80 1.34 -0.08
CA THR A 100 0.31 0.55 0.45
C THR A 100 1.67 1.13 0.04
N SER A 101 1.80 1.62 -1.20
CA SER A 101 2.99 2.36 -1.65
C SER A 101 3.22 3.63 -0.82
N ALA A 102 2.17 4.42 -0.57
CA ALA A 102 2.24 5.60 0.28
C ALA A 102 2.68 5.25 1.73
N THR A 103 2.20 4.12 2.27
CA THR A 103 2.62 3.61 3.58
C THR A 103 4.13 3.37 3.63
N GLY A 104 4.71 2.77 2.58
CA GLY A 104 6.15 2.55 2.46
C GLY A 104 6.96 3.85 2.42
N VAL A 105 6.51 4.82 1.62
CA VAL A 105 7.13 6.16 1.54
C VAL A 105 7.14 6.84 2.92
N LEU A 106 6.01 6.84 3.63
CA LEU A 106 5.89 7.48 4.95
C LEU A 106 6.79 6.82 6.00
N ALA A 107 6.88 5.49 6.00
CA ALA A 107 7.77 4.76 6.90
C ALA A 107 9.23 5.15 6.67
N ALA A 108 9.66 5.26 5.41
CA ALA A 108 11.02 5.63 5.02
C ALA A 108 11.33 7.13 5.28
N CYS A 109 10.33 8.02 5.23
CA CYS A 109 10.46 9.43 5.55
C CYS A 109 10.48 9.75 7.07
N ASP A 110 10.72 8.76 7.93
CA ASP A 110 10.74 8.95 9.39
C ASP A 110 9.38 9.39 9.97
N ARG A 111 8.29 8.93 9.38
CA ARG A 111 6.91 9.22 9.79
C ARG A 111 6.14 7.94 10.15
N PRO A 112 6.64 7.15 11.13
CA PRO A 112 6.05 5.84 11.45
C PRO A 112 4.58 5.92 11.88
N LEU A 113 4.20 6.95 12.64
CA LEU A 113 2.81 7.14 13.07
C LEU A 113 1.88 7.37 11.88
N LEU A 114 2.30 8.17 10.90
CA LEU A 114 1.50 8.40 9.68
C LEU A 114 1.44 7.14 8.82
N ALA A 115 2.53 6.38 8.72
CA ALA A 115 2.53 5.10 8.01
C ALA A 115 1.54 4.12 8.64
N CYS A 116 1.55 3.98 9.97
CA CYS A 116 0.58 3.16 10.70
C CYS A 116 -0.85 3.65 10.52
N LEU A 117 -1.07 4.96 10.53
CA LEU A 117 -2.39 5.55 10.33
C LEU A 117 -2.92 5.24 8.92
N VAL A 118 -2.12 5.46 7.87
CA VAL A 118 -2.53 5.18 6.49
C VAL A 118 -2.82 3.70 6.30
N ALA A 119 -1.98 2.80 6.81
CA ALA A 119 -2.22 1.36 6.76
C ALA A 119 -3.51 0.98 7.48
N SER A 120 -3.75 1.51 8.69
CA SER A 120 -4.94 1.24 9.49
C SER A 120 -6.22 1.75 8.81
N VAL A 121 -6.19 2.97 8.27
CA VAL A 121 -7.33 3.53 7.54
C VAL A 121 -7.61 2.72 6.27
N THR A 122 -6.57 2.30 5.55
CA THR A 122 -6.72 1.43 4.37
C THR A 122 -7.39 0.10 4.74
N LEU A 123 -6.94 -0.54 5.82
CA LEU A 123 -7.56 -1.77 6.35
C LEU A 123 -9.03 -1.55 6.73
N LEU A 124 -9.31 -0.51 7.51
CA LEU A 124 -10.67 -0.18 7.95
C LEU A 124 -11.58 0.10 6.75
N THR A 125 -11.10 0.86 5.77
CA THR A 125 -11.85 1.16 4.54
C THR A 125 -12.20 -0.12 3.79
N ASN A 126 -11.24 -1.01 3.58
CA ASN A 126 -11.46 -2.28 2.91
C ASN A 126 -12.46 -3.17 3.67
N ILE A 127 -12.40 -3.17 5.02
CA ILE A 127 -13.29 -3.98 5.86
C ILE A 127 -14.70 -3.40 5.89
N VAL A 128 -14.82 -2.12 6.24
CA VAL A 128 -16.10 -1.46 6.48
C VAL A 128 -16.90 -1.30 5.18
N LEU A 129 -16.26 -0.79 4.13
CA LEU A 129 -16.98 -0.57 2.86
C LEU A 129 -17.40 -1.90 2.22
N HIS A 130 -16.60 -2.94 2.33
CA HIS A 130 -17.01 -4.26 1.86
C HIS A 130 -18.25 -4.79 2.61
N TYR A 131 -18.31 -4.58 3.94
CA TYR A 131 -19.47 -4.96 4.73
C TYR A 131 -20.71 -4.14 4.33
N VAL A 132 -20.54 -2.83 4.15
CA VAL A 132 -21.62 -1.91 3.73
C VAL A 132 -22.14 -2.31 2.34
N GLU A 133 -21.25 -2.55 1.37
CA GLU A 133 -21.64 -3.03 0.04
C GLU A 133 -22.44 -4.32 0.11
N HIS A 134 -22.00 -5.30 0.91
CA HIS A 134 -22.69 -6.58 1.04
C HIS A 134 -24.08 -6.41 1.61
N VAL A 135 -24.27 -5.55 2.62
CA VAL A 135 -25.58 -5.26 3.25
C VAL A 135 -26.49 -4.50 2.28
N LEU A 136 -25.97 -3.49 1.57
CA LEU A 136 -26.76 -2.68 0.64
C LEU A 136 -27.20 -3.49 -0.59
N ILE A 137 -26.30 -4.29 -1.17
CA ILE A 137 -26.62 -5.10 -2.37
C ILE A 137 -27.62 -6.20 -2.02
N LYS A 138 -27.50 -6.79 -0.83
CA LYS A 138 -28.46 -7.82 -0.37
C LYS A 138 -29.88 -7.26 -0.19
N ASN A 139 -29.99 -5.98 0.23
CA ASN A 139 -31.28 -5.34 0.49
C ASN A 139 -31.88 -4.62 -0.73
N ASN A 140 -31.07 -4.38 -1.78
CA ASN A 140 -31.53 -3.69 -2.98
C ASN A 140 -30.74 -4.23 -4.19
N PRO A 141 -31.25 -5.25 -4.91
CA PRO A 141 -30.61 -5.75 -6.12
C PRO A 141 -30.69 -4.67 -7.20
N ILE A 142 -29.73 -3.74 -7.22
CA ILE A 142 -29.58 -2.79 -8.31
C ILE A 142 -29.20 -3.63 -9.54
N LYS A 143 -30.14 -3.79 -10.46
CA LYS A 143 -29.85 -4.31 -11.78
C LYS A 143 -28.91 -3.30 -12.46
N VAL A 144 -27.61 -3.63 -12.46
CA VAL A 144 -26.67 -2.94 -13.32
C VAL A 144 -27.01 -3.39 -14.74
N ALA A 145 -27.64 -2.48 -15.49
CA ALA A 145 -27.92 -2.67 -16.90
C ALA A 145 -26.63 -2.56 -17.71
#